data_8e78bd33f90c1ee8a165b9f8cca20a87
#
_entry.id   8e78bd33f90c1ee8a165b9f8cca20a87
#
_cell.length_a   1.000
_cell.length_b   1.000
_cell.length_c   1.000
_cell.angle_alpha   90.00
_cell.angle_beta   90.00
_cell.angle_gamma   90.00
#
_symmetry.space_group_name_H-M   'P 1'
#
loop_
_entity.id
_entity.type
_entity.pdbx_description
1 polymer ?
#
loop_
_entity_poly.entity_id
_entity_poly.type
_entity_poly.pdbx_seq_one_letter_code
_entity_poly.pdbx_strand_id
1 'polypeptide(L)'
;MNDGDLVISIGDMIDGGPESVGVVELFMENDQFLALLGNHEQMLLDDWNKKSKFEVGVLKSTGFWASMNPVDRNKKLTIVEYLSNLPSEIILEKFRLVHAGYRDFPYSSCLEDQSDEDRLWSRDIFTVRYPFDQIRTIIVGHTTIQKFGLINDDSVWRSEIKLEDGRDSAIGIDSGIKLHSDQNPRITAIELNSGKIISQRKVEYED
;
A
#
# COMPACT_ATOMS: atom_id res chain seq x y z
N MET A 1 -15.70 9.18 10.60
CA MET A 1 -15.97 7.75 10.53
C MET A 1 -17.15 7.45 11.43
N ASN A 2 -18.07 6.61 10.96
CA ASN A 2 -19.21 6.14 11.76
C ASN A 2 -18.87 4.79 12.39
N ASP A 3 -19.69 4.35 13.37
CA ASP A 3 -19.58 2.98 13.90
C ASP A 3 -19.83 1.99 12.74
N GLY A 4 -18.82 1.16 12.44
CA GLY A 4 -18.87 0.17 11.35
C GLY A 4 -18.13 0.56 10.06
N ASP A 5 -17.63 1.79 9.93
CA ASP A 5 -16.71 2.14 8.85
C ASP A 5 -15.35 1.45 9.07
N LEU A 6 -14.73 0.97 8.00
CA LEU A 6 -13.37 0.43 8.03
C LEU A 6 -12.45 1.27 7.16
N VAL A 7 -11.25 1.52 7.64
CA VAL A 7 -10.14 2.10 6.87
C VAL A 7 -9.15 0.99 6.54
N ILE A 8 -8.82 0.83 5.27
CA ILE A 8 -7.88 -0.19 4.82
C ILE A 8 -6.69 0.49 4.15
N SER A 9 -5.50 0.40 4.77
CA SER A 9 -4.25 0.75 4.09
C SER A 9 -3.88 -0.33 3.09
N ILE A 10 -3.45 0.07 1.90
CA ILE A 10 -2.93 -0.86 0.90
C ILE A 10 -1.40 -1.01 0.95
N GLY A 11 -0.84 -0.87 2.14
CA GLY A 11 0.59 -1.05 2.42
C GLY A 11 1.41 0.24 2.37
N ASP A 12 2.73 0.10 2.60
CA ASP A 12 3.70 1.21 2.67
C ASP A 12 3.35 2.25 3.74
N MET A 13 2.94 1.79 4.93
CA MET A 13 2.68 2.63 6.10
C MET A 13 3.96 3.22 6.69
N ILE A 14 5.10 2.62 6.34
CA ILE A 14 6.43 3.01 6.81
C ILE A 14 7.24 3.67 5.70
N ASP A 15 8.31 4.34 6.10
CA ASP A 15 9.25 5.06 5.24
C ASP A 15 8.69 6.30 4.51
N GLY A 16 9.53 7.32 4.42
CA GLY A 16 9.24 8.54 3.66
C GLY A 16 8.38 9.57 4.37
N GLY A 17 7.88 9.29 5.57
CA GLY A 17 7.21 10.24 6.45
C GLY A 17 7.91 10.36 7.81
N PRO A 18 7.64 11.42 8.60
CA PRO A 18 8.30 11.63 9.90
C PRO A 18 7.74 10.70 11.00
N GLU A 19 6.51 10.21 10.85
CA GLU A 19 5.76 9.55 11.93
C GLU A 19 5.39 8.09 11.58
N SER A 20 6.28 7.36 10.90
CA SER A 20 6.01 5.97 10.48
C SER A 20 5.60 5.06 11.64
N VAL A 21 6.23 5.21 12.82
CA VAL A 21 5.86 4.42 14.00
C VAL A 21 4.46 4.75 14.46
N GLY A 22 4.09 6.03 14.54
CA GLY A 22 2.76 6.46 14.93
C GLY A 22 1.67 5.99 13.96
N VAL A 23 1.97 5.90 12.66
CA VAL A 23 1.05 5.34 11.67
C VAL A 23 0.83 3.85 11.94
N VAL A 24 1.89 3.06 12.15
CA VAL A 24 1.76 1.63 12.45
C VAL A 24 0.97 1.42 13.74
N GLU A 25 1.26 2.19 14.79
CA GLU A 25 0.53 2.12 16.07
C GLU A 25 -0.96 2.44 15.91
N LEU A 26 -1.31 3.46 15.12
CA LEU A 26 -2.70 3.79 14.81
C LEU A 26 -3.46 2.59 14.24
N PHE A 27 -2.83 1.83 13.34
CA PHE A 27 -3.43 0.64 12.75
C PHE A 27 -3.45 -0.56 13.71
N MET A 28 -2.46 -0.69 14.58
CA MET A 28 -2.40 -1.75 15.58
C MET A 28 -3.45 -1.59 16.70
N GLU A 29 -3.73 -0.36 17.10
CA GLU A 29 -4.52 -0.04 18.29
C GLU A 29 -6.02 0.19 17.98
N ASN A 30 -6.40 0.15 16.70
CA ASN A 30 -7.77 0.47 16.30
C ASN A 30 -8.39 -0.63 15.43
N ASP A 31 -9.40 -1.30 15.95
CA ASP A 31 -10.11 -2.40 15.27
C ASP A 31 -10.79 -1.97 13.94
N GLN A 32 -11.02 -0.68 13.72
CA GLN A 32 -11.57 -0.15 12.46
C GLN A 32 -10.48 0.08 11.39
N PHE A 33 -9.21 -0.12 11.72
CA PHE A 33 -8.08 0.07 10.82
C PHE A 33 -7.46 -1.28 10.44
N LEU A 34 -7.47 -1.59 9.16
CA LEU A 34 -6.86 -2.77 8.58
C LEU A 34 -5.73 -2.36 7.64
N ALA A 35 -4.77 -3.23 7.44
CA ALA A 35 -3.67 -2.95 6.51
C ALA A 35 -3.32 -4.18 5.68
N LEU A 36 -2.82 -3.93 4.47
CA LEU A 36 -2.08 -4.88 3.66
C LEU A 36 -0.58 -4.72 3.90
N LEU A 37 0.14 -5.79 3.66
CA LEU A 37 1.59 -5.76 3.56
C LEU A 37 2.00 -4.96 2.32
N GLY A 38 2.89 -3.98 2.48
CA GLY A 38 3.57 -3.29 1.39
C GLY A 38 5.00 -3.79 1.20
N ASN A 39 5.65 -3.38 0.13
CA ASN A 39 7.03 -3.80 -0.11
C ASN A 39 8.02 -3.16 0.90
N HIS A 40 7.72 -1.99 1.45
CA HIS A 40 8.53 -1.38 2.51
C HIS A 40 8.45 -2.17 3.81
N GLU A 41 7.26 -2.63 4.21
CA GLU A 41 7.10 -3.53 5.36
C GLU A 41 7.87 -4.84 5.12
N GLN A 42 7.76 -5.45 3.93
CA GLN A 42 8.47 -6.68 3.61
C GLN A 42 10.00 -6.49 3.69
N MET A 43 10.52 -5.39 3.16
CA MET A 43 11.95 -5.06 3.26
C MET A 43 12.41 -4.93 4.71
N LEU A 44 11.59 -4.33 5.58
CA LEU A 44 11.86 -4.25 7.01
C LEU A 44 11.93 -5.62 7.67
N LEU A 45 10.96 -6.50 7.36
CA LEU A 45 10.90 -7.87 7.88
C LEU A 45 12.09 -8.71 7.42
N ASP A 46 12.47 -8.59 6.16
CA ASP A 46 13.64 -9.28 5.60
C ASP A 46 14.94 -8.86 6.31
N ASP A 47 15.09 -7.58 6.54
CA ASP A 47 16.24 -7.05 7.27
C ASP A 47 16.25 -7.50 8.74
N TRP A 48 15.11 -7.51 9.38
CA TRP A 48 14.95 -8.03 10.73
C TRP A 48 15.36 -9.49 10.82
N ASN A 49 14.89 -10.32 9.91
CA ASN A 49 15.18 -11.76 9.87
C ASN A 49 16.66 -12.06 9.56
N LYS A 50 17.30 -11.29 8.68
CA LYS A 50 18.74 -11.41 8.40
C LYS A 50 19.60 -11.10 9.62
N LYS A 51 19.16 -10.17 10.48
CA LYS A 51 19.93 -9.68 11.64
C LYS A 51 19.65 -10.43 12.92
N SER A 52 18.52 -11.11 13.05
CA SER A 52 18.29 -12.04 14.16
C SER A 52 19.28 -13.22 14.17
N LYS A 53 20.01 -13.44 13.06
CA LYS A 53 21.08 -14.44 12.93
C LYS A 53 22.49 -13.90 13.20
N PHE A 54 22.68 -12.58 13.27
CA PHE A 54 23.97 -11.95 13.52
C PHE A 54 23.76 -10.69 14.39
N GLU A 55 24.46 -10.62 15.53
CA GLU A 55 24.38 -9.58 16.55
C GLU A 55 24.16 -8.15 16.03
N VAL A 56 23.19 -7.51 16.65
CA VAL A 56 22.94 -6.07 16.82
C VAL A 56 23.99 -5.12 16.20
N GLY A 57 23.90 -4.91 14.91
CA GLY A 57 24.70 -3.92 14.21
C GLY A 57 23.88 -3.20 13.14
N VAL A 58 23.47 -1.99 13.45
CA VAL A 58 22.96 -0.93 12.56
C VAL A 58 22.13 -1.37 11.34
N LEU A 59 20.80 -1.29 11.49
CA LEU A 59 19.83 -1.30 10.40
C LEU A 59 20.05 -0.10 9.47
N LYS A 60 20.57 -0.34 8.27
CA LYS A 60 20.83 0.71 7.28
C LYS A 60 19.73 0.86 6.23
N SER A 61 18.71 0.00 6.23
CA SER A 61 17.84 -0.13 5.06
C SER A 61 16.61 0.75 5.07
N THR A 62 16.00 1.00 6.22
CA THR A 62 14.86 1.90 6.33
C THR A 62 15.07 2.90 7.45
N GLY A 63 14.68 4.16 7.25
CA GLY A 63 14.71 5.20 8.30
C GLY A 63 13.76 4.89 9.46
N PHE A 64 12.91 3.87 9.32
CA PHE A 64 11.90 3.48 10.29
C PHE A 64 12.45 3.28 11.71
N TRP A 65 13.48 2.43 11.86
CA TRP A 65 14.06 2.17 13.18
C TRP A 65 14.82 3.37 13.78
N ALA A 66 15.23 4.32 12.95
CA ALA A 66 15.90 5.54 13.43
C ALA A 66 14.92 6.47 14.14
N SER A 67 13.63 6.42 13.80
CA SER A 67 12.58 7.19 14.48
C SER A 67 12.17 6.60 15.83
N MET A 68 12.58 5.36 16.14
CA MET A 68 12.31 4.70 17.43
C MET A 68 13.46 4.88 18.40
N ASN A 69 13.13 5.17 19.66
CA ASN A 69 14.12 5.14 20.74
C ASN A 69 14.84 3.77 20.75
N PRO A 70 16.19 3.72 20.71
CA PRO A 70 16.93 2.47 20.62
C PRO A 70 16.70 1.49 21.78
N VAL A 71 16.11 1.96 22.88
CA VAL A 71 15.93 1.17 24.12
C VAL A 71 14.65 0.31 24.09
N ASP A 72 13.65 0.60 23.26
CA ASP A 72 12.38 -0.15 23.29
C ASP A 72 12.37 -1.37 22.38
N ARG A 73 13.05 -2.44 22.84
CA ARG A 73 13.09 -3.72 22.16
C ARG A 73 11.70 -4.40 22.10
N ASN A 74 10.89 -4.26 23.14
CA ASN A 74 9.58 -4.92 23.18
C ASN A 74 8.64 -4.31 22.16
N LYS A 75 8.62 -2.99 22.05
CA LYS A 75 7.85 -2.27 21.01
C LYS A 75 8.26 -2.70 19.60
N LYS A 76 9.55 -2.87 19.34
CA LYS A 76 10.04 -3.37 18.04
C LYS A 76 9.54 -4.78 17.75
N LEU A 77 9.55 -5.67 18.72
CA LEU A 77 9.03 -7.04 18.57
C LEU A 77 7.53 -7.04 18.27
N THR A 78 6.75 -6.24 18.99
CA THR A 78 5.30 -6.12 18.75
C THR A 78 4.99 -5.59 17.35
N ILE A 79 5.72 -4.58 16.89
CA ILE A 79 5.57 -4.05 15.53
C ILE A 79 5.93 -5.09 14.47
N VAL A 80 7.07 -5.80 14.63
CA VAL A 80 7.49 -6.85 13.69
C VAL A 80 6.46 -7.97 13.65
N GLU A 81 5.94 -8.39 14.80
CA GLU A 81 4.88 -9.41 14.88
C GLU A 81 3.62 -8.95 14.15
N TYR A 82 3.18 -7.71 14.37
CA TYR A 82 2.04 -7.13 13.66
C TYR A 82 2.27 -7.13 12.14
N LEU A 83 3.37 -6.55 11.66
CA LEU A 83 3.68 -6.45 10.24
C LEU A 83 3.83 -7.82 9.57
N SER A 84 4.37 -8.82 10.27
CA SER A 84 4.53 -10.18 9.74
C SER A 84 3.20 -10.94 9.57
N ASN A 85 2.13 -10.48 10.20
CA ASN A 85 0.79 -11.06 10.08
C ASN A 85 -0.11 -10.30 9.08
N LEU A 86 0.39 -9.25 8.44
CA LEU A 86 -0.39 -8.52 7.43
C LEU A 86 -0.61 -9.38 6.19
N PRO A 87 -1.84 -9.44 5.66
CA PRO A 87 -2.13 -10.13 4.41
C PRO A 87 -1.54 -9.37 3.21
N SER A 88 -1.18 -10.08 2.15
CA SER A 88 -0.73 -9.48 0.88
C SER A 88 -1.87 -9.01 -0.01
N GLU A 89 -3.10 -9.51 0.22
CA GLU A 89 -4.32 -9.06 -0.46
C GLU A 89 -5.56 -9.20 0.42
N ILE A 90 -6.60 -8.40 0.14
CA ILE A 90 -7.93 -8.53 0.72
C ILE A 90 -8.95 -8.63 -0.41
N ILE A 91 -9.79 -9.68 -0.36
CA ILE A 91 -10.83 -9.93 -1.37
C ILE A 91 -12.19 -9.59 -0.77
N LEU A 92 -12.87 -8.62 -1.39
CA LEU A 92 -14.23 -8.21 -1.08
C LEU A 92 -15.18 -8.64 -2.21
N GLU A 93 -16.47 -8.48 -2.03
CA GLU A 93 -17.46 -8.88 -3.03
C GLU A 93 -17.18 -8.27 -4.42
N LYS A 94 -16.95 -6.95 -4.48
CA LYS A 94 -16.78 -6.19 -5.73
C LYS A 94 -15.35 -5.65 -5.93
N PHE A 95 -14.47 -5.83 -4.97
CA PHE A 95 -13.12 -5.27 -4.98
C PHE A 95 -12.09 -6.30 -4.56
N ARG A 96 -10.89 -6.15 -5.09
CA ARG A 96 -9.70 -6.87 -4.67
C ARG A 96 -8.63 -5.82 -4.36
N LEU A 97 -8.14 -5.82 -3.15
CA LEU A 97 -7.15 -4.85 -2.66
C LEU A 97 -5.80 -5.55 -2.62
N VAL A 98 -4.80 -4.97 -3.26
CA VAL A 98 -3.44 -5.51 -3.31
C VAL A 98 -2.45 -4.34 -3.36
N HIS A 99 -1.26 -4.51 -2.77
CA HIS A 99 -0.31 -3.41 -2.67
C HIS A 99 0.14 -2.87 -4.04
N ALA A 100 0.73 -3.71 -4.90
CA ALA A 100 1.27 -3.27 -6.19
C ALA A 100 0.46 -3.79 -7.40
N GLY A 101 0.05 -5.03 -7.39
CA GLY A 101 -0.69 -5.63 -8.50
C GLY A 101 -0.39 -7.11 -8.69
N TYR A 102 -0.54 -7.55 -9.91
CA TYR A 102 -0.31 -8.92 -10.34
C TYR A 102 0.59 -8.92 -11.56
N ARG A 103 1.37 -9.99 -11.73
CA ARG A 103 2.23 -10.16 -12.89
C ARG A 103 1.47 -10.74 -14.06
N ASP A 104 1.71 -10.18 -15.24
CA ASP A 104 1.20 -10.70 -16.50
C ASP A 104 2.03 -11.92 -16.95
N PHE A 105 1.55 -13.11 -16.64
CA PHE A 105 2.12 -14.35 -17.14
C PHE A 105 1.29 -14.87 -18.31
N PRO A 106 1.91 -15.15 -19.48
CA PRO A 106 1.19 -15.64 -20.65
C PRO A 106 0.41 -16.94 -20.45
N TYR A 107 0.65 -17.64 -19.36
CA TYR A 107 0.08 -18.95 -19.03
C TYR A 107 -0.43 -19.08 -17.59
N SER A 108 -0.38 -18.03 -16.77
CA SER A 108 -0.94 -18.07 -15.41
C SER A 108 -2.38 -17.59 -15.44
N SER A 109 -3.31 -18.50 -15.22
CA SER A 109 -4.74 -18.22 -15.27
C SER A 109 -5.34 -17.90 -13.90
N CYS A 110 -4.59 -18.05 -12.82
CA CYS A 110 -5.12 -17.92 -11.46
C CYS A 110 -4.37 -16.86 -10.67
N LEU A 111 -5.09 -15.83 -10.18
CA LEU A 111 -4.50 -14.78 -9.34
C LEU A 111 -4.07 -15.33 -7.97
N GLU A 112 -4.71 -16.39 -7.52
CA GLU A 112 -4.40 -17.08 -6.27
C GLU A 112 -3.03 -17.76 -6.29
N ASP A 113 -2.53 -18.15 -7.47
CA ASP A 113 -1.23 -18.80 -7.66
C ASP A 113 -0.05 -17.82 -7.70
N GLN A 114 -0.32 -16.52 -7.74
CA GLN A 114 0.72 -15.51 -7.76
C GLN A 114 1.40 -15.35 -6.40
N SER A 115 2.70 -15.13 -6.42
CA SER A 115 3.50 -14.98 -5.20
C SER A 115 3.22 -13.66 -4.48
N ASP A 116 3.54 -13.59 -3.20
CA ASP A 116 3.52 -12.32 -2.47
C ASP A 116 4.52 -11.32 -3.07
N GLU A 117 5.65 -11.79 -3.61
CA GLU A 117 6.59 -10.92 -4.33
C GLU A 117 5.93 -10.23 -5.53
N ASP A 118 5.10 -10.96 -6.31
CA ASP A 118 4.36 -10.37 -7.42
C ASP A 118 3.36 -9.32 -6.92
N ARG A 119 2.60 -9.63 -5.86
CA ARG A 119 1.64 -8.69 -5.25
C ARG A 119 2.28 -7.43 -4.69
N LEU A 120 3.55 -7.51 -4.25
CA LEU A 120 4.29 -6.40 -3.63
C LEU A 120 5.07 -5.53 -4.63
N TRP A 121 5.37 -6.04 -5.84
CA TRP A 121 6.30 -5.36 -6.75
C TRP A 121 5.82 -5.20 -8.18
N SER A 122 4.82 -5.97 -8.64
CA SER A 122 4.38 -5.93 -10.03
C SER A 122 3.78 -4.57 -10.41
N ARG A 123 3.99 -4.18 -11.66
CA ARG A 123 3.41 -2.98 -12.27
C ARG A 123 2.63 -3.29 -13.54
N ASP A 124 2.45 -4.57 -13.85
CA ASP A 124 1.88 -5.01 -15.13
C ASP A 124 0.41 -4.60 -15.25
N ILE A 125 -0.27 -4.41 -14.10
CA ILE A 125 -1.65 -3.93 -14.04
C ILE A 125 -1.89 -2.62 -14.79
N PHE A 126 -0.86 -1.80 -14.93
CA PHE A 126 -0.94 -0.51 -15.62
C PHE A 126 -0.77 -0.61 -17.15
N THR A 127 -0.36 -1.76 -17.66
CA THR A 127 -0.01 -1.97 -19.08
C THR A 127 -0.80 -3.06 -19.77
N VAL A 128 -1.41 -3.97 -19.03
CA VAL A 128 -2.23 -5.05 -19.59
C VAL A 128 -3.45 -4.52 -20.36
N ARG A 129 -3.93 -5.35 -21.31
CA ARG A 129 -5.07 -5.02 -22.18
C ARG A 129 -6.32 -5.84 -21.87
N TYR A 130 -6.35 -6.47 -20.70
CA TYR A 130 -7.47 -7.30 -20.21
C TYR A 130 -7.56 -7.16 -18.69
N PRO A 131 -8.74 -7.44 -18.10
CA PRO A 131 -8.84 -7.41 -16.64
C PRO A 131 -8.18 -8.64 -16.03
N PHE A 132 -7.35 -8.46 -15.00
CA PHE A 132 -6.80 -9.57 -14.21
C PHE A 132 -7.90 -10.32 -13.44
N ASP A 133 -8.80 -9.59 -12.79
CA ASP A 133 -10.02 -10.14 -12.17
C ASP A 133 -11.22 -9.76 -13.03
N GLN A 134 -11.99 -10.75 -13.47
CA GLN A 134 -13.14 -10.56 -14.36
C GLN A 134 -14.38 -10.00 -13.63
N ILE A 135 -14.36 -10.04 -12.30
CA ILE A 135 -15.54 -9.75 -11.46
C ILE A 135 -15.29 -8.52 -10.59
N ARG A 136 -14.05 -8.31 -10.13
CA ARG A 136 -13.69 -7.31 -9.13
C ARG A 136 -12.82 -6.22 -9.70
N THR A 137 -13.12 -4.99 -9.30
CA THR A 137 -12.16 -3.88 -9.47
C THR A 137 -10.96 -4.09 -8.56
N ILE A 138 -9.75 -4.07 -9.11
CA ILE A 138 -8.52 -4.17 -8.33
C ILE A 138 -8.10 -2.77 -7.90
N ILE A 139 -7.86 -2.56 -6.60
CA ILE A 139 -7.33 -1.31 -6.05
C ILE A 139 -5.86 -1.50 -5.70
N VAL A 140 -4.99 -0.62 -6.22
CA VAL A 140 -3.54 -0.68 -6.03
C VAL A 140 -2.93 0.65 -5.56
N GLY A 141 -1.77 0.54 -4.88
CA GLY A 141 -0.87 1.65 -4.54
C GLY A 141 0.49 1.54 -5.21
N HIS A 142 1.58 1.66 -4.44
CA HIS A 142 2.97 1.37 -4.82
C HIS A 142 3.53 2.20 -5.99
N THR A 143 2.78 2.36 -7.05
CA THR A 143 3.21 3.08 -8.26
C THR A 143 2.49 4.41 -8.34
N THR A 144 3.24 5.49 -8.19
CA THR A 144 2.69 6.84 -8.19
C THR A 144 2.00 7.18 -9.51
N ILE A 145 0.77 7.66 -9.44
CA ILE A 145 -0.05 7.98 -10.62
C ILE A 145 0.56 9.08 -11.49
N GLN A 146 1.41 9.93 -10.94
CA GLN A 146 2.12 10.97 -11.68
C GLN A 146 3.01 10.41 -12.81
N LYS A 147 3.44 9.15 -12.70
CA LYS A 147 4.16 8.44 -13.78
C LYS A 147 3.31 8.28 -15.04
N PHE A 148 1.99 8.38 -14.92
CA PHE A 148 1.04 8.33 -16.03
C PHE A 148 0.55 9.72 -16.46
N GLY A 149 1.21 10.80 -16.02
CA GLY A 149 0.83 12.17 -16.33
C GLY A 149 -0.39 12.69 -15.53
N LEU A 150 -0.85 11.95 -14.56
CA LEU A 150 -1.98 12.34 -13.71
C LEU A 150 -1.49 13.24 -12.58
N ILE A 151 -1.48 14.54 -12.83
CA ILE A 151 -1.02 15.56 -11.87
C ILE A 151 -2.21 16.33 -11.28
N ASN A 152 -3.40 16.14 -11.85
CA ASN A 152 -4.62 16.90 -11.56
C ASN A 152 -5.43 16.37 -10.38
N ASP A 153 -6.57 16.99 -10.13
CA ASP A 153 -7.35 16.87 -8.89
C ASP A 153 -7.99 15.51 -8.62
N ASP A 154 -8.07 14.60 -9.60
CA ASP A 154 -8.71 13.29 -9.43
C ASP A 154 -7.96 12.35 -8.49
N SER A 155 -6.65 12.57 -8.30
CA SER A 155 -5.81 11.84 -7.33
C SER A 155 -5.82 10.30 -7.46
N VAL A 156 -6.35 9.76 -8.57
CA VAL A 156 -6.41 8.32 -8.87
C VAL A 156 -6.13 8.06 -10.35
N TRP A 157 -5.52 6.91 -10.63
CA TRP A 157 -5.46 6.35 -11.98
C TRP A 157 -6.61 5.36 -12.16
N ARG A 158 -7.22 5.31 -13.34
CA ARG A 158 -8.27 4.36 -13.70
C ARG A 158 -7.88 3.61 -14.96
N SER A 159 -8.02 2.29 -14.94
CA SER A 159 -7.81 1.46 -16.12
C SER A 159 -8.79 1.85 -17.25
N GLU A 160 -8.30 1.88 -18.49
CA GLU A 160 -9.17 1.98 -19.68
C GLU A 160 -9.99 0.70 -19.90
N ILE A 161 -9.53 -0.42 -19.32
CA ILE A 161 -10.22 -1.71 -19.39
C ILE A 161 -11.39 -1.72 -18.40
N LYS A 162 -12.55 -2.15 -18.87
CA LYS A 162 -13.76 -2.24 -18.06
C LYS A 162 -14.14 -3.69 -17.80
N LEU A 163 -14.78 -3.90 -16.67
CA LEU A 163 -15.50 -5.14 -16.37
C LEU A 163 -16.84 -5.20 -17.16
N GLU A 164 -17.47 -6.35 -17.18
CA GLU A 164 -18.77 -6.54 -17.88
C GLU A 164 -19.87 -5.59 -17.36
N ASP A 165 -19.81 -5.21 -16.09
CA ASP A 165 -20.78 -4.28 -15.47
C ASP A 165 -20.41 -2.79 -15.65
N GLY A 166 -19.37 -2.49 -16.41
CA GLY A 166 -18.90 -1.14 -16.73
C GLY A 166 -17.97 -0.50 -15.70
N ARG A 167 -17.69 -1.17 -14.56
CA ARG A 167 -16.71 -0.71 -13.59
C ARG A 167 -15.29 -0.73 -14.18
N ASP A 168 -14.42 0.12 -13.63
CA ASP A 168 -12.99 0.04 -13.92
C ASP A 168 -12.43 -1.32 -13.49
N SER A 169 -11.61 -1.96 -14.34
CA SER A 169 -10.96 -3.22 -13.95
C SER A 169 -9.88 -3.00 -12.89
N ALA A 170 -9.28 -1.80 -12.86
CA ALA A 170 -8.30 -1.42 -11.83
C ALA A 170 -8.32 0.08 -11.54
N ILE A 171 -7.96 0.45 -10.31
CA ILE A 171 -7.79 1.84 -9.85
C ILE A 171 -6.49 1.93 -9.05
N GLY A 172 -5.60 2.87 -9.41
CA GLY A 172 -4.39 3.19 -8.66
C GLY A 172 -4.61 4.43 -7.80
N ILE A 173 -4.32 4.33 -6.51
CA ILE A 173 -4.56 5.40 -5.53
C ILE A 173 -3.30 5.99 -4.92
N ASP A 174 -2.10 5.56 -5.32
CA ASP A 174 -0.85 6.18 -4.86
C ASP A 174 -0.65 7.53 -5.54
N SER A 175 -1.05 8.60 -4.88
CA SER A 175 -0.94 9.98 -5.34
C SER A 175 0.36 10.68 -4.89
N GLY A 176 1.40 9.88 -4.62
CA GLY A 176 2.78 10.33 -4.55
C GLY A 176 3.12 11.21 -3.36
N ILE A 177 2.67 10.89 -2.14
CA ILE A 177 2.93 11.70 -0.94
C ILE A 177 4.43 11.97 -0.69
N LYS A 178 5.32 11.12 -1.20
CA LYS A 178 6.78 11.27 -1.12
C LYS A 178 7.38 12.23 -2.16
N LEU A 179 6.61 12.65 -3.16
CA LEU A 179 7.08 13.51 -4.24
C LEU A 179 7.32 14.95 -3.78
N HIS A 180 8.00 15.73 -4.63
CA HIS A 180 8.17 17.17 -4.43
C HIS A 180 6.84 17.92 -4.56
N SER A 181 6.75 19.09 -3.94
CA SER A 181 5.53 19.92 -3.88
C SER A 181 5.01 20.34 -5.26
N ASP A 182 5.88 20.53 -6.25
CA ASP A 182 5.52 20.85 -7.63
C ASP A 182 4.79 19.72 -8.37
N GLN A 183 4.89 18.49 -7.87
CA GLN A 183 4.23 17.31 -8.41
C GLN A 183 2.87 17.02 -7.75
N ASN A 184 2.36 17.96 -6.95
CA ASN A 184 1.06 17.87 -6.27
C ASN A 184 0.90 16.59 -5.40
N PRO A 185 1.85 16.32 -4.47
CA PRO A 185 1.85 15.12 -3.64
C PRO A 185 0.63 15.09 -2.71
N ARG A 186 -0.02 13.93 -2.63
CA ARG A 186 -1.22 13.72 -1.80
C ARG A 186 -1.21 12.36 -1.14
N ILE A 187 -1.98 12.24 -0.07
CA ILE A 187 -2.52 10.97 0.39
C ILE A 187 -3.96 10.87 -0.12
N THR A 188 -4.34 9.72 -0.66
CA THR A 188 -5.65 9.53 -1.29
C THR A 188 -6.32 8.28 -0.75
N ALA A 189 -7.61 8.38 -0.50
CA ALA A 189 -8.49 7.26 -0.18
C ALA A 189 -9.69 7.24 -1.13
N ILE A 190 -10.24 6.05 -1.35
CA ILE A 190 -11.49 5.83 -2.08
C ILE A 190 -12.51 5.17 -1.17
N GLU A 191 -13.69 5.75 -1.07
CA GLU A 191 -14.82 5.13 -0.41
C GLU A 191 -15.43 4.09 -1.36
N LEU A 192 -15.28 2.81 -1.05
CA LEU A 192 -15.60 1.73 -2.00
C LEU A 192 -17.10 1.66 -2.37
N ASN A 193 -18.00 2.04 -1.46
CA ASN A 193 -19.44 1.96 -1.69
C ASN A 193 -19.94 3.03 -2.66
N SER A 194 -19.40 4.26 -2.57
CA SER A 194 -19.85 5.41 -3.38
C SER A 194 -18.90 5.75 -4.53
N GLY A 195 -17.65 5.24 -4.48
CA GLY A 195 -16.58 5.62 -5.39
C GLY A 195 -16.03 7.03 -5.12
N LYS A 196 -16.42 7.67 -4.00
CA LYS A 196 -15.95 9.01 -3.63
C LYS A 196 -14.46 8.99 -3.33
N ILE A 197 -13.75 9.94 -3.95
CA ILE A 197 -12.32 10.17 -3.69
C ILE A 197 -12.17 11.20 -2.57
N ILE A 198 -11.33 10.88 -1.61
CA ILE A 198 -10.94 11.76 -0.51
C ILE A 198 -9.42 11.91 -0.61
N SER A 199 -8.93 13.13 -0.74
CA SER A 199 -7.49 13.36 -0.83
C SER A 199 -7.06 14.58 -0.01
N GLN A 200 -5.88 14.46 0.60
CA GLN A 200 -5.24 15.51 1.37
C GLN A 200 -3.87 15.81 0.75
N ARG A 201 -3.61 17.07 0.44
CA ARG A 201 -2.28 17.52 0.00
C ARG A 201 -1.25 17.33 1.12
N LYS A 202 -0.02 17.04 0.72
CA LYS A 202 1.13 17.04 1.64
C LYS A 202 1.19 18.39 2.35
N VAL A 203 1.29 18.35 3.67
CA VAL A 203 1.57 19.52 4.49
C VAL A 203 3.09 19.66 4.59
N GLU A 204 3.62 20.81 4.21
CA GLU A 204 5.01 21.12 4.44
C GLU A 204 5.11 21.70 5.86
N TYR A 205 5.95 21.11 6.69
CA TYR A 205 6.29 21.70 7.97
C TYR A 205 7.35 22.76 7.69
N GLU A 206 7.09 24.00 8.07
CA GLU A 206 8.14 25.01 8.19
C GLU A 206 9.02 24.60 9.39
N ASP A 207 10.31 24.37 9.13
CA ASP A 207 11.34 24.08 10.15
C ASP A 207 11.58 25.28 11.05
#